data_a8bae9ede1f211225931875fddb5cd7d
#
_entry.id   a8bae9ede1f211225931875fddb5cd7d
#
_cell.length_a   1.000
_cell.length_b   1.000
_cell.length_c   1.000
_cell.angle_alpha   90.00
_cell.angle_beta   90.00
_cell.angle_gamma   90.00
#
_symmetry.space_group_name_H-M   'P 1'
#
loop_
_entity.id
_entity.type
_entity.pdbx_description
1 polymer ?
#
loop_
_entity_poly.entity_id
_entity_poly.type
_entity_poly.pdbx_seq_one_letter_code
_entity_poly.pdbx_strand_id
1 'polypeptide(L)' 'MITLTLKEVMDKQGVTRYRLSQLTGIQYAILDKYYKNTVIRYDSYVLDRICTALNCDIADLLKHTKS' A
#
# COMPACT_ATOMS: atom_id res chain seq x y z
N MET A 1 14.07 -10.13 2.86
CA MET A 1 12.61 -10.22 2.87
C MET A 1 12.01 -8.84 2.59
N ILE A 2 11.07 -8.78 1.69
CA ILE A 2 10.38 -7.53 1.36
C ILE A 2 9.05 -7.49 2.11
N THR A 3 8.80 -6.37 2.78
CA THR A 3 7.60 -6.19 3.60
C THR A 3 6.92 -4.88 3.24
N LEU A 4 5.59 -4.90 3.12
CA LEU A 4 4.81 -3.69 2.94
C LEU A 4 4.51 -3.05 4.29
N THR A 5 4.66 -1.75 4.36
CA THR A 5 4.30 -0.96 5.55
C THR A 5 3.10 -0.07 5.26
N LEU A 6 2.26 -0.47 4.31
CA LEU A 6 1.08 0.28 3.91
C LEU A 6 0.12 0.50 5.08
N LYS A 7 -0.08 -0.53 5.89
CA LYS A 7 -0.99 -0.44 7.04
C LYS A 7 -0.58 0.68 7.98
N GLU A 8 0.71 0.78 8.28
CA GLU A 8 1.25 1.80 9.19
C GLU A 8 1.04 3.20 8.62
N VAL A 9 1.27 3.37 7.32
CA VAL A 9 1.06 4.68 6.67
C VAL A 9 -0.41 5.06 6.69
N MET A 10 -1.29 4.12 6.37
CA MET A 10 -2.73 4.36 6.38
C MET A 10 -3.24 4.69 7.78
N ASP A 11 -2.79 3.94 8.79
CA ASP A 11 -3.19 4.16 10.17
C ASP A 11 -2.75 5.55 10.64
N LYS A 12 -1.52 5.94 10.28
CA LYS A 12 -0.97 7.24 10.64
C LYS A 12 -1.77 8.38 10.01
N GLN A 13 -2.26 8.19 8.78
CA GLN A 13 -3.03 9.22 8.07
C GLN A 13 -4.53 9.12 8.32
N GLY A 14 -4.98 8.08 9.01
CA GLY A 14 -6.40 7.88 9.25
C GLY A 14 -7.19 7.50 8.01
N VAL A 15 -6.54 6.84 7.04
CA VAL A 15 -7.16 6.43 5.78
C VAL A 15 -7.56 4.97 5.86
N THR A 16 -8.84 4.67 5.56
CA THR A 16 -9.33 3.29 5.49
C THR A 16 -9.05 2.69 4.12
N ARG A 17 -9.09 1.35 4.04
CA ARG A 17 -8.93 0.65 2.77
C ARG A 17 -10.02 1.05 1.77
N TYR A 18 -11.24 1.22 2.25
CA TYR A 18 -12.36 1.67 1.40
C TYR A 18 -12.07 3.06 0.81
N ARG A 19 -11.62 3.98 1.66
CA ARG A 19 -11.27 5.32 1.21
C ARG A 19 -10.11 5.30 0.21
N LEU A 20 -9.11 4.46 0.47
CA LEU A 20 -7.98 4.32 -0.44
C LEU A 20 -8.44 3.78 -1.79
N SER A 21 -9.39 2.84 -1.80
CA SER A 21 -9.99 2.33 -3.04
C SER A 21 -10.63 3.45 -3.84
N GLN A 22 -11.36 4.34 -3.17
CA GLN A 22 -11.97 5.50 -3.84
C GLN A 22 -10.92 6.46 -4.40
N LEU A 23 -9.87 6.72 -3.63
CA LEU A 23 -8.82 7.67 -4.04
C LEU A 23 -7.97 7.15 -5.19
N THR A 24 -7.71 5.86 -5.24
CA THR A 24 -6.85 5.25 -6.25
C THR A 24 -7.61 4.74 -7.47
N GLY A 25 -8.89 4.46 -7.34
CA GLY A 25 -9.67 3.78 -8.36
C GLY A 25 -9.34 2.30 -8.49
N ILE A 26 -8.63 1.73 -7.52
CA ILE A 26 -8.24 0.32 -7.50
C ILE A 26 -9.25 -0.45 -6.67
N GLN A 27 -9.55 -1.68 -7.09
CA GLN A 27 -10.51 -2.53 -6.40
C GLN A 27 -10.08 -2.79 -4.95
N TYR A 28 -11.04 -2.77 -4.05
CA TYR A 28 -10.79 -3.02 -2.63
C TYR A 28 -10.06 -4.32 -2.38
N ALA A 29 -10.44 -5.40 -3.10
CA ALA A 29 -9.83 -6.71 -2.91
C ALA A 29 -8.33 -6.69 -3.19
N ILE A 30 -7.89 -5.89 -4.17
CA ILE A 30 -6.48 -5.75 -4.50
C ILE A 30 -5.75 -5.00 -3.39
N LEU A 31 -6.32 -3.88 -2.95
CA LEU A 31 -5.72 -3.07 -1.88
C LEU A 31 -5.68 -3.82 -0.55
N ASP A 32 -6.67 -4.68 -0.30
CA ASP A 32 -6.71 -5.50 0.91
C ASP A 32 -5.52 -6.44 0.98
N LYS A 33 -5.11 -7.01 -0.15
CA LYS A 33 -3.92 -7.87 -0.21
C LYS A 33 -2.65 -7.08 0.12
N TYR A 34 -2.55 -5.85 -0.38
CA TYR A 34 -1.41 -4.98 -0.08
C TYR A 34 -1.42 -4.58 1.40
N TYR A 35 -2.59 -4.27 1.93
CA TYR A 35 -2.75 -3.91 3.34
C TYR A 35 -2.34 -5.06 4.27
N LYS A 36 -2.75 -6.28 3.92
CA LYS A 36 -2.45 -7.48 4.72
C LYS A 36 -1.06 -8.04 4.49
N ASN A 37 -0.30 -7.44 3.55
CA ASN A 37 1.06 -7.86 3.22
C ASN A 37 1.12 -9.31 2.71
N THR A 38 0.12 -9.70 1.91
CA THR A 38 0.05 -11.05 1.33
C THR A 38 0.45 -11.08 -0.14
N VAL A 39 0.84 -9.92 -0.70
CA VAL A 39 1.25 -9.82 -2.10
C VAL A 39 2.66 -10.37 -2.27
N ILE A 40 2.84 -11.23 -3.26
CA ILE A 40 4.16 -11.77 -3.62
C ILE A 40 4.74 -10.99 -4.79
N ARG A 41 3.91 -10.65 -5.76
CA ARG A 41 4.32 -9.86 -6.93
C ARG A 41 3.67 -8.48 -6.85
N TYR A 42 4.50 -7.44 -6.84
CA TYR A 42 4.03 -6.07 -6.71
C TYR A 42 3.83 -5.46 -8.09
N ASP A 43 2.66 -4.87 -8.30
CA ASP A 43 2.33 -4.16 -9.54
C ASP A 43 2.76 -2.69 -9.37
N SER A 44 3.63 -2.21 -10.26
CA SER A 44 4.12 -0.84 -10.16
C SER A 44 3.00 0.20 -10.31
N TYR A 45 1.99 -0.10 -11.12
CA TYR A 45 0.83 0.80 -11.27
C TYR A 45 0.08 0.94 -9.94
N VAL A 46 -0.14 -0.16 -9.24
CA VAL A 46 -0.81 -0.14 -7.94
C VAL A 46 0.00 0.66 -6.93
N LEU A 47 1.30 0.39 -6.86
CA LEU A 47 2.19 1.12 -5.94
C LEU A 47 2.22 2.61 -6.24
N ASP A 48 2.27 2.97 -7.52
CA ASP A 48 2.27 4.37 -7.94
C ASP A 48 0.99 5.08 -7.51
N ARG A 49 -0.16 4.44 -7.72
CA ARG A 49 -1.45 5.02 -7.33
C ARG A 49 -1.56 5.18 -5.83
N ILE A 50 -1.06 4.21 -5.06
CA ILE A 50 -1.06 4.30 -3.59
C ILE A 50 -0.18 5.44 -3.13
N CYS A 51 1.04 5.55 -3.66
CA CYS A 51 1.95 6.64 -3.30
C CYS A 51 1.33 8.00 -3.60
N THR A 52 0.70 8.14 -4.75
CA THR A 52 0.04 9.39 -5.15
C THR A 52 -1.11 9.71 -4.20
N ALA A 53 -1.96 8.73 -3.89
CA ALA A 53 -3.13 8.94 -3.04
C ALA A 53 -2.75 9.30 -1.60
N LEU A 54 -1.69 8.69 -1.08
CA LEU A 54 -1.24 8.91 0.29
C LEU A 54 -0.15 9.97 0.39
N ASN A 55 0.27 10.53 -0.73
CA ASN A 55 1.32 11.54 -0.81
C ASN A 55 2.58 11.09 -0.07
N CYS A 56 3.04 9.89 -0.38
CA CYS A 56 4.23 9.30 0.22
C CYS A 56 5.16 8.73 -0.84
N ASP A 57 6.38 8.41 -0.43
CA ASP A 57 7.37 7.78 -1.30
C ASP A 57 7.27 6.26 -1.23
N ILE A 58 7.81 5.58 -2.24
CA ILE A 58 7.88 4.12 -2.24
C ILE A 58 8.65 3.60 -1.03
N ALA A 59 9.64 4.34 -0.57
CA ALA A 59 10.43 3.99 0.61
C ALA A 59 9.57 3.96 1.89
N ASP A 60 8.44 4.65 1.90
CA ASP A 60 7.51 4.63 3.03
C ASP A 60 6.62 3.39 3.02
N LEU A 61 6.51 2.71 1.87
CA LEU A 61 5.63 1.57 1.70
C LEU A 61 6.35 0.23 1.72
N LEU A 62 7.59 0.18 1.26
CA LEU A 62 8.35 -1.07 1.11
C LEU A 62 9.60 -1.02 1.95
N LYS A 63 9.87 -2.13 2.65
CA LYS A 63 11.08 -2.31 3.43
C LYS A 63 11.72 -3.65 3.11
N HIS A 64 13.04 -3.67 3.12
CA HIS A 64 13.81 -4.90 3.01
C HIS A 64 14.47 -5.18 4.35
N THR A 65 14.23 -6.36 4.90
CA THR A 65 14.87 -6.80 6.14
C THR A 65 15.68 -8.04 5.83
N LYS A 66 16.86 -8.13 6.44
CA LYS A 66 17.68 -9.33 6.37
C LYS A 66 17.01 -10.42 7.20
N SER A 67 16.87 -11.58 6.60
CA SER A 67 16.31 -12.75 7.28
C SER A 67 17.40 -13.60 7.89
#